data_d1e57c62c21288555c10c3db4bf6fe16
#
_entry.id   d1e57c62c21288555c10c3db4bf6fe16
#
_cell.length_a   1.000
_cell.length_b   1.000
_cell.length_c   1.000
_cell.angle_alpha   90.00
_cell.angle_beta   90.00
_cell.angle_gamma   90.00
#
_symmetry.space_group_name_H-M   'P 1'
#
loop_
_entity.id
_entity.type
_entity.pdbx_description
1 polymer ?
#
loop_
_entity_poly.entity_id
_entity_poly.type
_entity_poly.pdbx_seq_one_letter_code
_entity_poly.pdbx_strand_id
1 'polypeptide(L)'
;VKDWLLGKSGSTCPFKFEQLGSDQCVFTCWFEKHFIILLIYVDDLICLTTSVALQERLFKAIADAFDFEDKGVLRNFLGMKVSRNRSLKRTTLDMVAYIKDKLKAFNITDKKKTFVAYPSHDHEVGEPLQGDDVTLYRSMLGALIWVVVVRPDLCCAVGKLSKHMGKPHDL
;
A
#
# COMPACT_ATOMS: atom_id res chain seq x y z
N VAL A 1 -16.37 11.49 3.28
CA VAL A 1 -15.13 12.17 3.65
C VAL A 1 -14.62 13.08 2.53
N LYS A 2 -14.44 12.56 1.28
CA LYS A 2 -13.90 13.34 0.14
C LYS A 2 -14.62 14.69 -0.06
N ASP A 3 -15.94 14.68 -0.22
CA ASP A 3 -16.71 15.89 -0.48
C ASP A 3 -16.68 16.88 0.69
N TRP A 4 -16.59 16.35 1.90
CA TRP A 4 -16.42 17.14 3.12
C TRP A 4 -15.06 17.85 3.14
N LEU A 5 -13.96 17.15 2.79
CA LEU A 5 -12.63 17.77 2.71
C LEU A 5 -12.55 18.87 1.65
N LEU A 6 -13.23 18.66 0.52
CA LEU A 6 -13.25 19.63 -0.60
C LEU A 6 -14.19 20.82 -0.37
N GLY A 7 -14.80 20.93 0.81
CA GLY A 7 -15.66 22.05 1.16
C GLY A 7 -16.96 22.11 0.36
N LYS A 8 -17.47 20.96 -0.14
CA LYS A 8 -18.75 20.95 -0.84
C LYS A 8 -19.90 21.27 0.12
N SER A 9 -21.06 21.55 -0.45
CA SER A 9 -22.25 22.02 0.29
C SER A 9 -22.48 21.24 1.60
N GLY A 10 -22.60 21.98 2.72
CA GLY A 10 -22.77 21.40 4.05
C GLY A 10 -21.49 20.96 4.77
N SER A 11 -20.31 21.19 4.19
CA SER A 11 -19.05 20.84 4.83
C SER A 11 -18.75 21.75 6.03
N THR A 12 -18.40 21.11 7.16
CA THR A 12 -17.88 21.75 8.38
C THR A 12 -16.36 21.64 8.48
N CYS A 13 -15.67 21.22 7.43
CA CYS A 13 -14.22 21.10 7.40
C CYS A 13 -13.55 22.45 7.67
N PRO A 14 -12.68 22.57 8.70
CA PRO A 14 -12.05 23.84 9.04
C PRO A 14 -10.87 24.21 8.12
N PHE A 15 -10.56 23.35 7.15
CA PHE A 15 -9.45 23.50 6.22
C PHE A 15 -9.93 23.38 4.78
N LYS A 16 -9.25 24.11 3.88
CA LYS A 16 -9.49 24.00 2.44
C LYS A 16 -8.49 22.99 1.84
N PHE A 17 -8.94 21.77 1.65
CA PHE A 17 -8.13 20.75 1.00
C PHE A 17 -8.26 20.80 -0.51
N GLU A 18 -7.16 20.51 -1.19
CA GLU A 18 -7.09 20.25 -2.63
C GLU A 18 -6.76 18.79 -2.85
N GLN A 19 -7.47 18.15 -3.78
CA GLN A 19 -7.19 16.78 -4.18
C GLN A 19 -6.03 16.77 -5.16
N LEU A 20 -5.06 15.87 -4.97
CA LEU A 20 -3.92 15.76 -5.86
C LEU A 20 -4.36 15.19 -7.23
N GLY A 21 -3.92 15.82 -8.31
CA GLY A 21 -4.31 15.40 -9.67
C GLY A 21 -3.76 14.03 -10.08
N SER A 22 -2.58 13.65 -9.57
CA SER A 22 -1.93 12.37 -9.86
C SER A 22 -2.44 11.21 -9.01
N ASP A 23 -3.03 11.49 -7.85
CA ASP A 23 -3.60 10.48 -6.95
C ASP A 23 -4.83 11.04 -6.24
N GLN A 24 -5.99 10.51 -6.59
CA GLN A 24 -7.27 10.96 -6.05
C GLN A 24 -7.49 10.58 -4.58
N CYS A 25 -6.64 9.76 -3.99
CA CYS A 25 -6.68 9.39 -2.58
C CYS A 25 -5.88 10.35 -1.70
N VAL A 26 -5.12 11.27 -2.30
CA VAL A 26 -4.26 12.24 -1.59
C VAL A 26 -4.87 13.63 -1.63
N PHE A 27 -4.97 14.24 -0.45
CA PHE A 27 -5.47 15.59 -0.24
C PHE A 27 -4.42 16.42 0.46
N THR A 28 -4.24 17.66 0.02
CA THR A 28 -3.24 18.58 0.57
C THR A 28 -3.90 19.86 1.01
N CYS A 29 -3.39 20.45 2.09
CA CYS A 29 -3.82 21.75 2.57
C CYS A 29 -2.63 22.53 3.11
N TRP A 30 -2.48 23.78 2.70
CA TRP A 30 -1.58 24.75 3.33
C TRP A 30 -2.35 25.62 4.29
N PHE A 31 -1.84 25.75 5.50
CA PHE A 31 -2.40 26.62 6.52
C PHE A 31 -1.26 27.43 7.16
N GLU A 32 -1.21 28.72 6.87
CA GLU A 32 -0.08 29.60 7.23
C GLU A 32 1.26 29.02 6.71
N LYS A 33 2.20 28.73 7.63
CA LYS A 33 3.51 28.13 7.34
C LYS A 33 3.55 26.61 7.45
N HIS A 34 2.40 25.99 7.71
CA HIS A 34 2.26 24.55 7.94
C HIS A 34 1.50 23.90 6.80
N PHE A 35 1.74 22.60 6.61
CA PHE A 35 0.98 21.82 5.65
C PHE A 35 0.36 20.59 6.33
N ILE A 36 -0.72 20.10 5.70
CA ILE A 36 -1.37 18.84 6.02
C ILE A 36 -1.46 18.05 4.72
N ILE A 37 -1.03 16.79 4.75
CA ILE A 37 -1.29 15.82 3.70
C ILE A 37 -2.14 14.73 4.33
N LEU A 38 -3.29 14.45 3.71
CA LEU A 38 -4.17 13.33 4.06
C LEU A 38 -4.13 12.31 2.93
N LEU A 39 -3.93 11.07 3.28
CA LEU A 39 -4.13 9.94 2.39
C LEU A 39 -5.32 9.15 2.90
N ILE A 40 -6.29 8.90 2.04
CA ILE A 40 -7.50 8.13 2.33
C ILE A 40 -7.44 6.85 1.51
N TYR A 41 -7.53 5.72 2.19
CA TYR A 41 -7.58 4.41 1.55
C TYR A 41 -8.72 3.59 2.15
N VAL A 42 -9.84 3.55 1.44
CA VAL A 42 -11.09 2.94 1.89
C VAL A 42 -11.51 3.54 3.24
N ASP A 43 -11.28 2.83 4.36
CA ASP A 43 -11.63 3.25 5.72
C ASP A 43 -10.44 3.80 6.50
N ASP A 44 -9.21 3.64 5.97
CA ASP A 44 -8.00 4.13 6.63
C ASP A 44 -7.68 5.57 6.22
N LEU A 45 -7.27 6.38 7.22
CA LEU A 45 -6.82 7.75 7.02
C LEU A 45 -5.43 7.92 7.61
N ILE A 46 -4.48 8.38 6.79
CA ILE A 46 -3.14 8.79 7.24
C ILE A 46 -3.01 10.29 7.17
N CYS A 47 -2.62 10.91 8.27
CA CYS A 47 -2.33 12.33 8.35
C CYS A 47 -0.83 12.58 8.52
N LEU A 48 -0.28 13.40 7.64
CA LEU A 48 1.08 13.92 7.71
C LEU A 48 1.00 15.44 7.85
N THR A 49 1.58 15.99 8.89
CA THR A 49 1.59 17.44 9.11
C THR A 49 2.84 17.90 9.84
N THR A 50 3.16 19.17 9.71
CA THR A 50 4.22 19.86 10.44
C THR A 50 3.77 20.45 11.77
N SER A 51 2.47 20.36 12.10
CA SER A 51 1.90 20.93 13.33
C SER A 51 0.95 19.98 14.03
N VAL A 52 1.26 19.63 15.28
CA VAL A 52 0.40 18.80 16.12
C VAL A 52 -0.95 19.48 16.39
N ALA A 53 -0.94 20.78 16.64
CA ALA A 53 -2.17 21.54 16.89
C ALA A 53 -3.14 21.53 15.69
N LEU A 54 -2.60 21.53 14.45
CA LEU A 54 -3.42 21.41 13.25
C LEU A 54 -3.98 19.98 13.10
N GLN A 55 -3.20 18.96 13.47
CA GLN A 55 -3.67 17.59 13.49
C GLN A 55 -4.84 17.41 14.46
N GLU A 56 -4.69 17.87 15.70
CA GLU A 56 -5.73 17.79 16.73
C GLU A 56 -7.01 18.51 16.30
N ARG A 57 -6.88 19.72 15.74
CA ARG A 57 -8.02 20.48 15.22
C ARG A 57 -8.72 19.74 14.07
N LEU A 58 -7.95 19.13 13.16
CA LEU A 58 -8.51 18.36 12.05
C LEU A 58 -9.21 17.10 12.54
N PHE A 59 -8.57 16.34 13.44
CA PHE A 59 -9.12 15.09 13.95
C PHE A 59 -10.39 15.33 14.76
N LYS A 60 -10.44 16.41 15.53
CA LYS A 60 -11.68 16.81 16.20
C LYS A 60 -12.79 17.08 15.19
N ALA A 61 -12.53 17.85 14.15
CA ALA A 61 -13.53 18.14 13.13
C ALA A 61 -13.97 16.91 12.34
N ILE A 62 -13.07 15.92 12.13
CA ILE A 62 -13.42 14.64 11.51
C ILE A 62 -14.31 13.83 12.46
N ALA A 63 -13.96 13.76 13.75
CA ALA A 63 -14.74 13.02 14.76
C ALA A 63 -16.14 13.64 14.98
N ASP A 64 -16.28 14.95 14.86
CA ASP A 64 -17.57 15.63 14.94
C ASP A 64 -18.49 15.33 13.73
N ALA A 65 -17.88 14.96 12.58
CA ALA A 65 -18.62 14.73 11.33
C ALA A 65 -18.79 13.26 10.94
N PHE A 66 -17.91 12.39 11.43
CA PHE A 66 -17.85 10.97 11.06
C PHE A 66 -17.54 10.10 12.28
N ASP A 67 -17.89 8.82 12.20
CA ASP A 67 -17.37 7.81 13.12
C ASP A 67 -15.87 7.64 12.87
N PHE A 68 -15.05 8.15 13.81
CA PHE A 68 -13.60 8.27 13.66
C PHE A 68 -12.87 7.86 14.94
N GLU A 69 -11.87 7.02 14.77
CA GLU A 69 -10.95 6.62 15.84
C GLU A 69 -9.51 7.02 15.49
N ASP A 70 -8.87 7.83 16.32
CA ASP A 70 -7.43 8.10 16.21
C ASP A 70 -6.61 6.94 16.78
N LYS A 71 -5.97 6.16 15.91
CA LYS A 71 -5.08 5.05 16.27
C LYS A 71 -3.66 5.50 16.62
N GLY A 72 -3.43 6.80 16.68
CA GLY A 72 -2.14 7.40 17.05
C GLY A 72 -1.08 7.25 15.98
N VAL A 73 0.16 6.99 16.42
CA VAL A 73 1.32 6.91 15.50
C VAL A 73 1.17 5.73 14.54
N LEU A 74 1.32 6.00 13.25
CA LEU A 74 1.26 4.99 12.20
C LEU A 74 2.30 3.88 12.43
N ARG A 75 1.82 2.65 12.66
CA ARG A 75 2.65 1.45 12.88
C ARG A 75 2.43 0.38 11.84
N ASN A 76 1.23 0.31 11.29
CA ASN A 76 0.87 -0.65 10.25
C ASN A 76 -0.02 0.05 9.23
N PHE A 77 0.20 -0.24 7.95
CA PHE A 77 -0.61 0.26 6.86
C PHE A 77 -0.61 -0.75 5.71
N LEU A 78 -1.77 -1.18 5.28
CA LEU A 78 -1.96 -2.12 4.16
C LEU A 78 -1.08 -3.39 4.24
N GLY A 79 -0.95 -3.96 5.44
CA GLY A 79 -0.11 -5.15 5.66
C GLY A 79 1.39 -4.86 5.77
N MET A 80 1.80 -3.60 5.65
CA MET A 80 3.18 -3.16 5.88
C MET A 80 3.34 -2.66 7.31
N LYS A 81 4.43 -3.09 7.97
CA LYS A 81 4.87 -2.51 9.23
C LYS A 81 5.65 -1.23 8.95
N VAL A 82 5.28 -0.16 9.63
CA VAL A 82 5.94 1.15 9.53
C VAL A 82 6.75 1.39 10.80
N SER A 83 8.05 1.56 10.66
CA SER A 83 8.95 1.88 11.78
C SER A 83 9.61 3.22 11.50
N ARG A 84 9.53 4.15 12.47
CA ARG A 84 10.07 5.50 12.30
C ARG A 84 11.10 5.80 13.40
N ASN A 85 12.30 6.12 12.97
CA ASN A 85 13.36 6.66 13.84
C ASN A 85 13.53 8.16 13.52
N ARG A 86 13.02 9.01 14.42
CA ARG A 86 13.07 10.47 14.23
C ARG A 86 14.47 11.03 14.32
N SER A 87 15.33 10.49 15.20
CA SER A 87 16.70 10.95 15.39
C SER A 87 17.55 10.71 14.15
N LEU A 88 17.35 9.54 13.51
CA LEU A 88 18.03 9.19 12.26
C LEU A 88 17.29 9.69 11.00
N LYS A 89 16.18 10.39 11.16
CA LYS A 89 15.30 10.81 10.05
C LYS A 89 14.97 9.65 9.08
N ARG A 90 14.80 8.44 9.64
CA ARG A 90 14.55 7.20 8.86
C ARG A 90 13.14 6.69 9.11
N THR A 91 12.45 6.37 8.02
CA THR A 91 11.23 5.58 8.03
C THR A 91 11.49 4.28 7.27
N THR A 92 11.12 3.15 7.85
CA THR A 92 11.29 1.82 7.26
C THR A 92 9.93 1.19 7.07
N LEU A 93 9.68 0.66 5.89
CA LEU A 93 8.53 -0.18 5.56
C LEU A 93 8.99 -1.63 5.51
N ASP A 94 8.21 -2.52 6.10
CA ASP A 94 8.53 -3.93 6.28
C ASP A 94 7.30 -4.79 6.03
N MET A 95 7.45 -5.84 5.22
CA MET A 95 6.40 -6.81 4.89
C MET A 95 6.75 -8.24 5.32
N VAL A 96 7.68 -8.42 6.26
CA VAL A 96 8.14 -9.76 6.67
C VAL A 96 6.99 -10.63 7.17
N ALA A 97 6.06 -10.10 7.95
CA ALA A 97 4.89 -10.85 8.41
C ALA A 97 4.02 -11.30 7.22
N TYR A 98 3.67 -10.37 6.34
CA TYR A 98 2.89 -10.68 5.13
C TYR A 98 3.55 -11.76 4.27
N ILE A 99 4.85 -11.64 4.02
CA ILE A 99 5.61 -12.62 3.22
C ILE A 99 5.57 -14.00 3.88
N LYS A 100 5.81 -14.09 5.20
CA LYS A 100 5.75 -15.35 5.94
C LYS A 100 4.37 -16.00 5.87
N ASP A 101 3.31 -15.21 6.01
CA ASP A 101 1.94 -15.70 5.93
C ASP A 101 1.61 -16.23 4.53
N LYS A 102 2.07 -15.54 3.47
CA LYS A 102 1.88 -16.00 2.10
C LYS A 102 2.68 -17.26 1.78
N LEU A 103 3.94 -17.35 2.20
CA LEU A 103 4.74 -18.58 2.06
C LEU A 103 4.07 -19.77 2.74
N LYS A 104 3.52 -19.58 3.94
CA LYS A 104 2.75 -20.61 4.64
C LYS A 104 1.46 -20.96 3.91
N ALA A 105 0.69 -19.98 3.46
CA ALA A 105 -0.58 -20.18 2.76
C ALA A 105 -0.42 -20.95 1.44
N PHE A 106 0.71 -20.75 0.76
CA PHE A 106 1.04 -21.44 -0.49
C PHE A 106 1.88 -22.71 -0.28
N ASN A 107 2.06 -23.16 0.97
CA ASN A 107 2.87 -24.34 1.33
C ASN A 107 4.31 -24.29 0.78
N ILE A 108 4.89 -23.12 0.64
CA ILE A 108 6.26 -22.96 0.16
C ILE A 108 7.22 -23.23 1.32
N THR A 109 7.77 -24.44 1.36
CA THR A 109 8.69 -24.90 2.41
C THR A 109 10.14 -24.92 1.95
N ASP A 110 10.39 -24.92 0.65
CA ASP A 110 11.74 -24.94 0.09
C ASP A 110 12.46 -23.62 0.38
N LYS A 111 13.62 -23.75 1.04
CA LYS A 111 14.45 -22.62 1.47
C LYS A 111 15.66 -22.42 0.58
N LYS A 112 15.67 -22.96 -0.64
CA LYS A 112 16.78 -22.72 -1.56
C LYS A 112 16.87 -21.24 -1.86
N LYS A 113 18.00 -20.65 -1.49
CA LYS A 113 18.33 -19.29 -1.84
C LYS A 113 18.85 -19.25 -3.27
N THR A 114 18.22 -18.46 -4.13
CA THR A 114 18.75 -18.13 -5.44
C THR A 114 19.24 -16.70 -5.45
N PHE A 115 20.33 -16.43 -6.15
CA PHE A 115 20.85 -15.07 -6.34
C PHE A 115 20.13 -14.31 -7.45
N VAL A 116 19.40 -15.04 -8.31
CA VAL A 116 18.66 -14.48 -9.44
C VAL A 116 17.20 -14.83 -9.25
N ALA A 117 16.35 -13.81 -9.21
CA ALA A 117 14.91 -13.96 -8.97
C ALA A 117 14.18 -14.64 -10.16
N TYR A 118 14.79 -14.65 -11.34
CA TYR A 118 14.25 -15.25 -12.55
C TYR A 118 15.39 -15.76 -13.43
N PRO A 119 15.30 -16.99 -13.97
CA PRO A 119 16.31 -17.52 -14.88
C PRO A 119 16.50 -16.64 -16.11
N SER A 120 17.75 -16.55 -16.60
CA SER A 120 18.09 -15.74 -17.78
C SER A 120 17.63 -16.34 -19.10
N HIS A 121 17.28 -17.63 -19.11
CA HIS A 121 16.80 -18.31 -20.31
C HIS A 121 15.28 -18.15 -20.43
N ASP A 122 14.83 -17.84 -21.66
CA ASP A 122 13.42 -17.92 -21.98
C ASP A 122 13.02 -19.39 -21.93
N HIS A 123 12.22 -19.77 -20.92
CA HIS A 123 11.63 -21.09 -20.87
C HIS A 123 10.63 -21.22 -22.02
N GLU A 124 10.62 -22.37 -22.66
CA GLU A 124 9.54 -22.74 -23.57
C GLU A 124 8.23 -22.65 -22.76
N VAL A 125 7.23 -22.02 -23.33
CA VAL A 125 5.93 -21.89 -22.70
C VAL A 125 5.30 -23.28 -22.69
N GLY A 126 5.09 -23.83 -21.51
CA GLY A 126 4.47 -25.14 -21.33
C GLY A 126 2.96 -25.16 -21.64
N GLU A 127 2.28 -26.19 -21.21
CA GLU A 127 0.86 -26.35 -21.41
C GLU A 127 0.04 -25.30 -20.61
N PRO A 128 -1.10 -24.84 -21.13
CA PRO A 128 -1.96 -23.92 -20.42
C PRO A 128 -2.49 -24.51 -19.11
N LEU A 129 -2.32 -23.78 -18.01
CA LEU A 129 -2.90 -24.14 -16.72
C LEU A 129 -4.44 -24.11 -16.79
N GLN A 130 -5.11 -24.97 -16.03
CA GLN A 130 -6.56 -25.07 -15.99
C GLN A 130 -7.11 -25.12 -14.56
N GLY A 131 -8.37 -24.78 -14.40
CA GLY A 131 -9.08 -24.93 -13.11
C GLY A 131 -8.45 -24.18 -11.96
N ASP A 132 -8.17 -24.91 -10.88
CA ASP A 132 -7.66 -24.34 -9.63
C ASP A 132 -6.21 -23.83 -9.76
N ASP A 133 -5.41 -24.40 -10.67
CA ASP A 133 -4.03 -23.98 -10.91
C ASP A 133 -3.96 -22.56 -11.47
N VAL A 134 -4.91 -22.16 -12.32
CA VAL A 134 -5.05 -20.77 -12.80
C VAL A 134 -5.31 -19.82 -11.63
N THR A 135 -6.19 -20.21 -10.72
CA THR A 135 -6.54 -19.43 -9.55
C THR A 135 -5.35 -19.32 -8.60
N LEU A 136 -4.65 -20.42 -8.38
CA LEU A 136 -3.43 -20.45 -7.55
C LEU A 136 -2.35 -19.56 -8.15
N TYR A 137 -2.05 -19.67 -9.44
CA TYR A 137 -1.08 -18.83 -10.14
C TYR A 137 -1.39 -17.34 -9.95
N ARG A 138 -2.63 -16.94 -10.22
CA ARG A 138 -3.07 -15.54 -10.07
C ARG A 138 -2.97 -15.04 -8.63
N SER A 139 -3.29 -15.89 -7.67
CA SER A 139 -3.21 -15.59 -6.25
C SER A 139 -1.76 -15.38 -5.78
N MET A 140 -0.85 -16.28 -6.20
CA MET A 140 0.58 -16.17 -5.92
C MET A 140 1.18 -14.91 -6.55
N LEU A 141 0.88 -14.69 -7.83
CA LEU A 141 1.36 -13.53 -8.56
C LEU A 141 0.84 -12.21 -7.98
N GLY A 142 -0.44 -12.15 -7.59
CA GLY A 142 -1.01 -11.00 -6.90
C GLY A 142 -0.28 -10.69 -5.57
N ALA A 143 0.07 -11.72 -4.81
CA ALA A 143 0.88 -11.56 -3.60
C ALA A 143 2.28 -11.03 -3.90
N LEU A 144 2.93 -11.52 -4.96
CA LEU A 144 4.26 -11.05 -5.38
C LEU A 144 4.23 -9.59 -5.88
N ILE A 145 3.22 -9.21 -6.66
CA ILE A 145 3.03 -7.82 -7.12
C ILE A 145 3.00 -6.87 -5.93
N TRP A 146 2.32 -7.24 -4.85
CA TRP A 146 2.26 -6.43 -3.64
C TRP A 146 3.63 -6.35 -2.92
N VAL A 147 4.39 -7.44 -2.90
CA VAL A 147 5.72 -7.49 -2.27
C VAL A 147 6.75 -6.61 -2.99
N VAL A 148 6.61 -6.36 -4.29
CA VAL A 148 7.51 -5.50 -5.08
C VAL A 148 7.66 -4.10 -4.48
N VAL A 149 6.63 -3.59 -3.79
CA VAL A 149 6.67 -2.28 -3.11
C VAL A 149 7.87 -2.17 -2.15
N VAL A 150 8.22 -3.27 -1.45
CA VAL A 150 9.36 -3.31 -0.51
C VAL A 150 10.55 -4.14 -1.03
N ARG A 151 10.36 -4.87 -2.14
CA ARG A 151 11.37 -5.72 -2.78
C ARG A 151 11.45 -5.40 -4.28
N PRO A 152 11.96 -4.21 -4.64
CA PRO A 152 12.06 -3.79 -6.04
C PRO A 152 12.99 -4.67 -6.88
N ASP A 153 13.88 -5.42 -6.25
CA ASP A 153 14.73 -6.46 -6.88
C ASP A 153 13.91 -7.57 -7.56
N LEU A 154 12.68 -7.82 -7.15
CA LEU A 154 11.76 -8.78 -7.75
C LEU A 154 10.97 -8.22 -8.95
N CYS A 155 11.04 -6.92 -9.22
CA CYS A 155 10.19 -6.25 -10.19
C CYS A 155 10.30 -6.88 -11.59
N CYS A 156 11.50 -7.21 -12.04
CA CYS A 156 11.73 -7.81 -13.35
C CYS A 156 11.07 -9.21 -13.45
N ALA A 157 11.27 -10.06 -12.43
CA ALA A 157 10.68 -11.40 -12.40
C ALA A 157 9.15 -11.34 -12.36
N VAL A 158 8.60 -10.51 -11.46
CA VAL A 158 7.15 -10.33 -11.33
C VAL A 158 6.55 -9.73 -12.61
N GLY A 159 7.26 -8.79 -13.26
CA GLY A 159 6.83 -8.22 -14.54
C GLY A 159 6.77 -9.27 -15.66
N LYS A 160 7.73 -10.20 -15.73
CA LYS A 160 7.70 -11.31 -16.70
C LYS A 160 6.53 -12.25 -16.43
N LEU A 161 6.36 -12.70 -15.18
CA LEU A 161 5.24 -13.55 -14.79
C LEU A 161 3.87 -12.90 -15.05
N SER A 162 3.75 -11.60 -14.85
CA SER A 162 2.51 -10.84 -15.05
C SER A 162 2.01 -10.87 -16.50
N LYS A 163 2.89 -11.06 -17.48
CA LYS A 163 2.50 -11.20 -18.89
C LYS A 163 1.61 -12.42 -19.13
N HIS A 164 1.77 -13.45 -18.31
CA HIS A 164 1.02 -14.71 -18.43
C HIS A 164 -0.23 -14.74 -17.53
N MET A 165 -0.57 -13.66 -16.80
CA MET A 165 -1.72 -13.63 -15.89
C MET A 165 -3.07 -13.93 -16.58
N GLY A 166 -3.23 -13.53 -17.85
CA GLY A 166 -4.44 -13.78 -18.63
C GLY A 166 -4.63 -15.25 -19.02
N LYS A 167 -3.52 -15.89 -19.42
CA LYS A 167 -3.46 -17.30 -19.80
C LYS A 167 -2.18 -17.89 -19.16
N PRO A 168 -2.23 -18.34 -17.91
CA PRO A 168 -1.09 -18.94 -17.26
C PRO A 168 -0.72 -20.28 -17.91
N HIS A 169 0.56 -20.55 -17.97
CA HIS A 169 1.13 -21.78 -18.50
C HIS A 169 2.05 -22.40 -17.45
N ASP A 170 2.25 -23.72 -17.53
CA ASP A 170 3.33 -24.40 -16.82
C ASP A 170 4.67 -23.91 -17.39
N LEU A 171 5.68 -23.70 -16.51
CA LEU A 171 6.97 -23.07 -16.84
C LEU A 171 8.11 -24.06 -16.59
#